data_94fb0bc43a32dd0f11fdb3df3c1ac295
#
_entry.id   94fb0bc43a32dd0f11fdb3df3c1ac295
#
_cell.length_a   1.000
_cell.length_b   1.000
_cell.length_c   1.000
_cell.angle_alpha   90.00
_cell.angle_beta   90.00
_cell.angle_gamma   90.00
#
_symmetry.space_group_name_H-M   'P 1'
#
loop_
_entity.id
_entity.type
_entity.pdbx_description
1 polymer ?
#
loop_
_entity_poly.entity_id
_entity_poly.type
_entity_poly.pdbx_seq_one_letter_code
_entity_poly.pdbx_strand_id
1 'polypeptide(L)'
;MKRLLNPYWAILTVLLMTFVRYEDGFFVETARLKSFDYTISQAPKVESQSIVLLDIGEQALKEKGQWPWKRDEVANIVNRLWVNDAGIITLNLLFAEEDRLGGDEVFAKVISDKLVLGTQVASIKALDTKGKEASVAVVGGDPDDILNWIPEYNGMVTNIDSINNNLSGVGVVSTMPEIDGVTRRIPMLTRVGKEMYPSLSLETLRVY
;
A
#
# COMPACT_ATOMS: atom_id res chain seq x y z
N MET A 1 -38.26 13.28 -38.13
CA MET A 1 -37.62 13.96 -37.00
C MET A 1 -38.54 14.23 -35.78
N LYS A 2 -39.82 14.52 -35.94
CA LYS A 2 -40.75 14.79 -34.81
C LYS A 2 -41.06 13.59 -33.86
N ARG A 3 -40.78 12.33 -34.25
CA ARG A 3 -41.01 11.14 -33.40
C ARG A 3 -39.94 10.91 -32.32
N LEU A 4 -38.74 11.48 -32.48
CA LEU A 4 -37.64 11.36 -31.47
C LEU A 4 -37.78 12.32 -30.28
N LEU A 5 -38.71 13.28 -30.39
CA LEU A 5 -38.96 14.29 -29.31
C LEU A 5 -40.16 13.91 -28.43
N ASN A 6 -40.61 12.64 -28.47
CA ASN A 6 -41.70 12.18 -27.61
C ASN A 6 -41.15 12.03 -26.17
N PRO A 7 -41.76 12.70 -25.16
CA PRO A 7 -41.29 12.67 -23.77
C PRO A 7 -41.19 11.25 -23.17
N TYR A 8 -41.97 10.31 -23.69
CA TYR A 8 -41.88 8.91 -23.25
C TYR A 8 -40.53 8.25 -23.60
N TRP A 9 -39.88 8.63 -24.71
CA TRP A 9 -38.55 8.13 -25.05
C TRP A 9 -37.50 8.70 -24.13
N ALA A 10 -37.60 9.97 -23.72
CA ALA A 10 -36.71 10.58 -22.75
C ALA A 10 -36.82 9.90 -21.38
N ILE A 11 -38.06 9.63 -20.93
CA ILE A 11 -38.28 8.91 -19.65
C ILE A 11 -37.72 7.49 -19.75
N LEU A 12 -37.97 6.77 -20.84
CA LEU A 12 -37.44 5.41 -21.03
C LEU A 12 -35.91 5.40 -21.02
N THR A 13 -35.27 6.36 -21.67
CA THR A 13 -33.81 6.49 -21.70
C THR A 13 -33.24 6.75 -20.31
N VAL A 14 -33.88 7.64 -19.54
CA VAL A 14 -33.49 7.93 -18.17
C VAL A 14 -33.62 6.69 -17.27
N LEU A 15 -34.76 5.99 -17.38
CA LEU A 15 -34.98 4.75 -16.62
C LEU A 15 -33.94 3.67 -16.98
N LEU A 16 -33.63 3.51 -18.27
CA LEU A 16 -32.65 2.56 -18.74
C LEU A 16 -31.25 2.93 -18.22
N MET A 17 -30.85 4.20 -18.29
CA MET A 17 -29.57 4.65 -17.76
C MET A 17 -29.47 4.50 -16.24
N THR A 18 -30.55 4.77 -15.52
CA THR A 18 -30.62 4.56 -14.06
C THR A 18 -30.50 3.08 -13.73
N PHE A 19 -31.16 2.21 -14.47
CA PHE A 19 -31.05 0.77 -14.30
C PHE A 19 -29.63 0.27 -14.57
N VAL A 20 -29.03 0.67 -15.71
CA VAL A 20 -27.64 0.33 -16.04
C VAL A 20 -26.67 0.82 -14.96
N ARG A 21 -26.92 1.99 -14.39
CA ARG A 21 -26.09 2.54 -13.28
C ARG A 21 -26.33 1.80 -11.97
N TYR A 22 -27.53 1.34 -11.73
CA TYR A 22 -27.88 0.59 -10.51
C TYR A 22 -27.25 -0.82 -10.50
N GLU A 23 -27.34 -1.52 -11.62
CA GLU A 23 -26.74 -2.85 -11.77
C GLU A 23 -25.22 -2.82 -11.80
N ASP A 24 -24.62 -1.67 -12.17
CA ASP A 24 -23.17 -1.44 -12.26
C ASP A 24 -22.39 -2.65 -12.83
N GLY A 25 -22.91 -3.22 -13.92
CA GLY A 25 -22.44 -4.45 -14.51
C GLY A 25 -20.95 -4.38 -14.92
N PHE A 26 -20.29 -5.52 -14.98
CA PHE A 26 -18.85 -5.68 -15.30
C PHE A 26 -18.37 -4.79 -16.46
N PHE A 27 -19.14 -4.69 -17.54
CA PHE A 27 -18.76 -3.88 -18.70
C PHE A 27 -18.80 -2.38 -18.42
N VAL A 28 -19.78 -1.91 -17.67
CA VAL A 28 -19.92 -0.49 -17.30
C VAL A 28 -18.79 -0.09 -16.37
N GLU A 29 -18.52 -0.91 -15.36
CA GLU A 29 -17.41 -0.71 -14.42
C GLU A 29 -16.07 -0.71 -15.15
N THR A 30 -15.82 -1.70 -16.01
CA THR A 30 -14.57 -1.77 -16.79
C THR A 30 -14.42 -0.55 -17.71
N ALA A 31 -15.48 -0.08 -18.38
CA ALA A 31 -15.43 1.11 -19.21
C ALA A 31 -15.12 2.38 -18.38
N ARG A 32 -15.70 2.48 -17.18
CA ARG A 32 -15.41 3.57 -16.23
C ARG A 32 -13.95 3.56 -15.80
N LEU A 33 -13.41 2.39 -15.43
CA LEU A 33 -12.01 2.23 -15.03
C LEU A 33 -11.05 2.57 -16.16
N LYS A 34 -11.32 2.13 -17.40
CA LYS A 34 -10.51 2.48 -18.57
C LYS A 34 -10.56 3.97 -18.91
N SER A 35 -11.73 4.61 -18.75
CA SER A 35 -11.84 6.05 -18.91
C SER A 35 -11.04 6.82 -17.86
N PHE A 36 -11.03 6.32 -16.62
CA PHE A 36 -10.17 6.86 -15.55
C PHE A 36 -8.69 6.72 -15.92
N ASP A 37 -8.23 5.54 -16.35
CA ASP A 37 -6.84 5.31 -16.77
C ASP A 37 -6.42 6.28 -17.88
N TYR A 38 -7.28 6.45 -18.89
CA TYR A 38 -7.04 7.38 -19.98
C TYR A 38 -6.89 8.81 -19.46
N THR A 39 -7.78 9.26 -18.57
CA THR A 39 -7.73 10.60 -18.00
C THR A 39 -6.44 10.82 -17.20
N ILE A 40 -6.05 9.85 -16.37
CA ILE A 40 -4.81 9.93 -15.59
C ILE A 40 -3.57 9.92 -16.49
N SER A 41 -3.60 9.14 -17.59
CA SER A 41 -2.47 9.09 -18.53
C SER A 41 -2.21 10.44 -19.24
N GLN A 42 -3.25 11.28 -19.35
CA GLN A 42 -3.15 12.65 -19.93
C GLN A 42 -2.75 13.70 -18.88
N ALA A 43 -2.76 13.35 -17.59
CA ALA A 43 -2.35 14.30 -16.55
C ALA A 43 -0.87 14.66 -16.67
N PRO A 44 -0.48 15.91 -16.41
CA PRO A 44 0.92 16.30 -16.45
C PRO A 44 1.71 15.50 -15.41
N LYS A 45 2.84 14.94 -15.82
CA LYS A 45 3.77 14.26 -14.91
C LYS A 45 4.43 15.29 -14.02
N VAL A 46 4.26 15.13 -12.70
CA VAL A 46 4.93 15.96 -11.69
C VAL A 46 6.03 15.09 -11.07
N GLU A 47 7.27 15.53 -11.22
CA GLU A 47 8.41 14.89 -10.54
C GLU A 47 8.57 15.50 -9.15
N SER A 48 8.62 14.64 -8.14
CA SER A 48 8.94 15.07 -6.78
C SER A 48 10.45 15.26 -6.63
N GLN A 49 10.87 16.40 -6.13
CA GLN A 49 12.29 16.63 -5.80
C GLN A 49 12.67 16.10 -4.40
N SER A 50 11.67 15.76 -3.58
CA SER A 50 11.87 15.33 -2.20
C SER A 50 11.84 13.82 -2.01
N ILE A 51 11.43 13.06 -3.03
CA ILE A 51 11.30 11.61 -2.96
C ILE A 51 12.22 10.98 -3.99
N VAL A 52 13.11 10.10 -3.51
CA VAL A 52 14.00 9.29 -4.35
C VAL A 52 13.56 7.84 -4.27
N LEU A 53 13.27 7.24 -5.41
CA LEU A 53 12.98 5.81 -5.50
C LEU A 53 14.26 5.06 -5.84
N LEU A 54 14.66 4.15 -4.95
CA LEU A 54 15.76 3.23 -5.19
C LEU A 54 15.19 1.85 -5.51
N ASP A 55 15.39 1.40 -6.74
CA ASP A 55 14.92 0.11 -7.21
C ASP A 55 16.06 -0.92 -7.28
N ILE A 56 15.76 -2.18 -6.92
CA ILE A 56 16.63 -3.34 -7.08
C ILE A 56 16.42 -3.91 -8.50
N GLY A 57 16.96 -3.19 -9.49
CA GLY A 57 16.80 -3.54 -10.89
C GLY A 57 17.77 -4.63 -11.39
N GLU A 58 17.63 -5.01 -12.65
CA GLU A 58 18.44 -6.07 -13.29
C GLU A 58 19.95 -5.84 -13.20
N GLN A 59 20.41 -4.59 -13.26
CA GLN A 59 21.82 -4.27 -13.17
C GLN A 59 22.38 -4.64 -11.79
N ALA A 60 21.66 -4.26 -10.72
CA ALA A 60 22.04 -4.60 -9.35
C ALA A 60 22.07 -6.13 -9.14
N LEU A 61 21.10 -6.84 -9.73
CA LEU A 61 21.06 -8.31 -9.68
C LEU A 61 22.21 -8.97 -10.44
N LYS A 62 22.68 -8.38 -11.55
CA LYS A 62 23.86 -8.87 -12.29
C LYS A 62 25.15 -8.67 -11.50
N GLU A 63 25.28 -7.56 -10.78
CA GLU A 63 26.50 -7.20 -10.04
C GLU A 63 26.58 -7.92 -8.69
N LYS A 64 25.47 -8.02 -7.97
CA LYS A 64 25.42 -8.57 -6.60
C LYS A 64 24.85 -9.98 -6.49
N GLY A 65 24.29 -10.51 -7.56
CA GLY A 65 23.61 -11.82 -7.58
C GLY A 65 22.12 -11.70 -7.32
N GLN A 66 21.46 -12.88 -7.29
CA GLN A 66 20.01 -12.97 -7.15
C GLN A 66 19.51 -12.48 -5.79
N TRP A 67 18.35 -11.84 -5.80
CA TRP A 67 17.57 -11.54 -4.59
C TRP A 67 16.96 -12.84 -4.01
N PRO A 68 16.81 -12.98 -2.68
CA PRO A 68 17.13 -11.99 -1.63
C PRO A 68 18.62 -11.95 -1.25
N TRP A 69 19.15 -10.74 -1.07
CA TRP A 69 20.51 -10.54 -0.57
C TRP A 69 20.56 -10.74 0.94
N LYS A 70 21.78 -10.96 1.45
CA LYS A 70 22.06 -10.97 2.89
C LYS A 70 21.58 -9.70 3.57
N ARG A 71 21.15 -9.80 4.82
CA ARG A 71 20.78 -8.62 5.63
C ARG A 71 21.91 -7.61 5.78
N ASP A 72 23.17 -8.08 5.82
CA ASP A 72 24.34 -7.19 5.85
C ASP A 72 24.42 -6.27 4.63
N GLU A 73 24.08 -6.76 3.44
CA GLU A 73 24.05 -5.96 2.22
C GLU A 73 22.91 -4.91 2.26
N VAL A 74 21.76 -5.28 2.79
CA VAL A 74 20.65 -4.35 2.98
C VAL A 74 21.03 -3.30 4.03
N ALA A 75 21.70 -3.69 5.12
CA ALA A 75 22.24 -2.79 6.12
C ALA A 75 23.22 -1.77 5.52
N ASN A 76 24.12 -2.24 4.64
CA ASN A 76 25.05 -1.37 3.91
C ASN A 76 24.34 -0.36 3.01
N ILE A 77 23.26 -0.76 2.33
CA ILE A 77 22.45 0.16 1.51
C ILE A 77 21.83 1.24 2.41
N VAL A 78 21.17 0.85 3.51
CA VAL A 78 20.60 1.78 4.48
C VAL A 78 21.64 2.76 5.02
N ASN A 79 22.81 2.29 5.38
CA ASN A 79 23.90 3.15 5.83
C ASN A 79 24.37 4.15 4.77
N ARG A 80 24.49 3.69 3.51
CA ARG A 80 24.88 4.57 2.40
C ARG A 80 23.83 5.65 2.14
N LEU A 81 22.55 5.30 2.18
CA LEU A 81 21.47 6.28 2.04
C LEU A 81 21.53 7.31 3.16
N TRP A 82 21.75 6.86 4.40
CA TRP A 82 21.85 7.73 5.56
C TRP A 82 23.04 8.70 5.49
N VAL A 83 24.20 8.21 5.06
CA VAL A 83 25.41 9.04 4.87
C VAL A 83 25.24 10.05 3.73
N ASN A 84 24.32 9.79 2.79
CA ASN A 84 23.94 10.71 1.71
C ASN A 84 22.70 11.56 2.07
N ASP A 85 22.51 11.86 3.34
CA ASP A 85 21.52 12.79 3.87
C ASP A 85 20.05 12.36 3.62
N ALA A 86 19.75 11.06 3.54
CA ALA A 86 18.39 10.60 3.57
C ALA A 86 17.74 10.92 4.92
N GLY A 87 16.73 11.79 4.95
CA GLY A 87 16.03 12.19 6.17
C GLY A 87 15.15 11.06 6.72
N ILE A 88 14.59 10.25 5.86
CA ILE A 88 13.78 9.06 6.19
C ILE A 88 13.98 7.99 5.11
N ILE A 89 14.01 6.73 5.51
CA ILE A 89 14.18 5.60 4.60
C ILE A 89 12.97 4.68 4.76
N THR A 90 12.26 4.43 3.67
CA THR A 90 11.11 3.53 3.67
C THR A 90 11.45 2.28 2.86
N LEU A 91 11.46 1.13 3.53
CA LEU A 91 11.77 -0.15 2.93
C LEU A 91 10.48 -0.85 2.51
N ASN A 92 10.24 -0.96 1.21
CA ASN A 92 9.18 -1.82 0.69
C ASN A 92 9.66 -3.27 0.58
N LEU A 93 10.16 -3.79 1.70
CA LEU A 93 10.72 -5.13 1.85
C LEU A 93 10.15 -5.78 3.11
N LEU A 94 9.74 -7.03 3.00
CA LEU A 94 9.23 -7.81 4.13
C LEU A 94 10.27 -8.85 4.56
N PHE A 95 10.61 -8.83 5.83
CA PHE A 95 11.58 -9.72 6.47
C PHE A 95 10.85 -10.67 7.43
N ALA A 96 9.98 -11.53 6.87
CA ALA A 96 9.11 -12.42 7.64
C ALA A 96 9.83 -13.63 8.26
N GLU A 97 11.04 -13.94 7.78
CA GLU A 97 11.84 -15.08 8.23
C GLU A 97 13.26 -14.61 8.54
N GLU A 98 13.92 -15.34 9.45
CA GLU A 98 15.35 -15.12 9.75
C GLU A 98 16.21 -15.34 8.50
N ASP A 99 17.26 -14.54 8.38
CA ASP A 99 18.20 -14.70 7.27
C ASP A 99 19.03 -15.98 7.45
N ARG A 100 18.88 -16.91 6.54
CA ARG A 100 19.67 -18.16 6.52
C ARG A 100 21.17 -17.95 6.43
N LEU A 101 21.60 -16.79 5.97
CA LEU A 101 23.00 -16.40 5.83
C LEU A 101 23.46 -15.53 7.01
N GLY A 102 22.57 -15.23 7.96
CA GLY A 102 22.82 -14.34 9.09
C GLY A 102 22.70 -12.87 8.72
N GLY A 103 22.96 -11.98 9.70
CA GLY A 103 22.95 -10.55 9.48
C GLY A 103 21.74 -9.81 10.04
N ASP A 104 20.73 -10.51 10.56
CA ASP A 104 19.54 -9.87 11.13
C ASP A 104 19.88 -8.93 12.29
N GLU A 105 20.82 -9.33 13.17
CA GLU A 105 21.27 -8.48 14.29
C GLU A 105 22.02 -7.24 13.79
N VAL A 106 22.88 -7.39 12.76
CA VAL A 106 23.61 -6.28 12.15
C VAL A 106 22.63 -5.30 11.53
N PHE A 107 21.66 -5.81 10.80
CA PHE A 107 20.63 -4.98 10.18
C PHE A 107 19.77 -4.29 11.24
N ALA A 108 19.29 -5.00 12.25
CA ALA A 108 18.52 -4.45 13.36
C ALA A 108 19.28 -3.30 14.06
N LYS A 109 20.58 -3.47 14.31
CA LYS A 109 21.43 -2.42 14.89
C LYS A 109 21.57 -1.21 13.98
N VAL A 110 21.70 -1.42 12.66
CA VAL A 110 21.83 -0.31 11.70
C VAL A 110 20.56 0.52 11.61
N ILE A 111 19.38 -0.09 11.71
CA ILE A 111 18.09 0.62 11.61
C ILE A 111 17.67 1.27 12.93
N SER A 112 18.17 0.80 14.09
CA SER A 112 17.74 1.29 15.41
C SER A 112 18.02 2.78 15.66
N ASP A 113 19.06 3.32 15.03
CA ASP A 113 19.51 4.70 15.21
C ASP A 113 19.05 5.64 14.08
N LYS A 114 18.17 5.16 13.20
CA LYS A 114 17.77 5.88 11.99
C LYS A 114 16.25 5.88 11.83
N LEU A 115 15.72 6.88 11.13
CA LEU A 115 14.31 6.90 10.74
C LEU A 115 14.10 5.92 9.57
N VAL A 116 13.93 4.64 9.90
CA VAL A 116 13.68 3.58 8.93
C VAL A 116 12.31 2.95 9.19
N LEU A 117 11.49 2.92 8.14
CA LEU A 117 10.20 2.25 8.14
C LEU A 117 10.26 0.96 7.36
N GLY A 118 9.53 -0.03 7.84
CA GLY A 118 9.35 -1.31 7.17
C GLY A 118 7.92 -1.52 6.68
N THR A 119 7.72 -2.63 6.01
CA THR A 119 6.40 -3.06 5.52
C THR A 119 5.83 -4.16 6.39
N GLN A 120 4.51 -4.27 6.35
CA GLN A 120 3.75 -5.44 6.74
C GLN A 120 2.68 -5.73 5.69
N VAL A 121 2.27 -6.97 5.57
CA VAL A 121 1.35 -7.43 4.53
C VAL A 121 0.07 -7.94 5.18
N ALA A 122 -1.05 -7.32 4.87
CA ALA A 122 -2.36 -7.79 5.29
C ALA A 122 -2.77 -9.02 4.47
N SER A 123 -3.32 -10.02 5.12
CA SER A 123 -3.71 -11.30 4.53
C SER A 123 -5.20 -11.59 4.67
N ILE A 124 -5.79 -12.08 3.59
CA ILE A 124 -7.16 -12.63 3.60
C ILE A 124 -7.22 -14.05 4.17
N LYS A 125 -6.08 -14.73 4.29
CA LYS A 125 -6.01 -16.01 4.99
C LYS A 125 -6.05 -15.76 6.50
N ALA A 126 -6.71 -16.63 7.24
CA ALA A 126 -6.69 -16.58 8.69
C ALA A 126 -5.26 -16.80 9.19
N LEU A 127 -4.72 -15.80 9.87
CA LEU A 127 -3.43 -15.83 10.54
C LEU A 127 -3.64 -15.35 11.96
N ASP A 128 -3.09 -16.06 12.96
CA ASP A 128 -3.14 -15.63 14.36
C ASP A 128 -2.14 -14.50 14.68
N THR A 129 -1.60 -13.86 13.64
CA THR A 129 -0.60 -12.81 13.79
C THR A 129 -1.24 -11.44 13.63
N LYS A 130 -1.02 -10.58 14.62
CA LYS A 130 -1.33 -9.16 14.57
C LYS A 130 -0.16 -8.40 13.95
N GLY A 131 -0.47 -7.27 13.31
CA GLY A 131 0.55 -6.35 12.82
C GLY A 131 1.25 -5.60 13.94
N LYS A 132 2.33 -4.90 13.63
CA LYS A 132 2.86 -3.86 14.50
C LYS A 132 1.86 -2.70 14.49
N GLU A 133 1.33 -2.42 15.66
CA GLU A 133 0.35 -1.35 15.84
C GLU A 133 1.02 0.02 15.61
N ALA A 134 0.31 0.88 14.89
CA ALA A 134 0.60 2.29 14.87
C ALA A 134 -0.39 3.00 15.80
N SER A 135 0.03 4.11 16.39
CA SER A 135 -0.87 4.92 17.23
C SER A 135 -1.88 5.65 16.35
N VAL A 136 -2.94 4.94 15.97
CA VAL A 136 -4.08 5.51 15.25
C VAL A 136 -5.18 5.79 16.26
N ALA A 137 -5.57 7.05 16.40
CA ALA A 137 -6.68 7.46 17.26
C ALA A 137 -7.88 7.90 16.40
N VAL A 138 -9.06 7.40 16.75
CA VAL A 138 -10.32 7.90 16.19
C VAL A 138 -10.79 9.07 17.04
N VAL A 139 -10.97 10.23 16.42
CA VAL A 139 -11.46 11.43 17.09
C VAL A 139 -12.83 11.79 16.52
N GLY A 140 -13.86 11.72 17.36
CA GLY A 140 -15.26 12.00 16.97
C GLY A 140 -15.96 10.83 16.29
N GLY A 141 -17.28 10.77 16.44
CA GLY A 141 -18.11 9.67 15.93
C GLY A 141 -18.04 8.38 16.73
N ASP A 142 -18.80 7.38 16.26
CA ASP A 142 -18.72 6.03 16.80
C ASP A 142 -17.58 5.28 16.11
N PRO A 143 -16.59 4.75 16.86
CA PRO A 143 -15.49 3.98 16.27
C PRO A 143 -15.99 2.78 15.44
N ASP A 144 -17.05 2.10 15.84
CA ASP A 144 -17.57 0.94 15.13
C ASP A 144 -18.19 1.33 13.78
N ASP A 145 -18.75 2.54 13.63
CA ASP A 145 -19.23 3.06 12.34
C ASP A 145 -18.09 3.30 11.35
N ILE A 146 -16.97 3.82 11.83
CA ILE A 146 -15.78 4.09 11.00
C ILE A 146 -15.16 2.78 10.51
N LEU A 147 -15.09 1.76 11.36
CA LEU A 147 -14.53 0.45 11.03
C LEU A 147 -15.22 -0.20 9.83
N ASN A 148 -16.52 0.04 9.62
CA ASN A 148 -17.28 -0.52 8.50
C ASN A 148 -16.81 0.00 7.13
N TRP A 149 -16.11 1.13 7.08
CA TRP A 149 -15.57 1.71 5.85
C TRP A 149 -14.11 1.35 5.57
N ILE A 150 -13.44 0.73 6.54
CA ILE A 150 -12.03 0.34 6.44
C ILE A 150 -11.94 -1.10 5.95
N PRO A 151 -11.17 -1.40 4.89
CA PRO A 151 -10.98 -2.76 4.39
C PRO A 151 -10.50 -3.70 5.50
N GLU A 152 -11.21 -4.81 5.69
CA GLU A 152 -10.91 -5.83 6.69
C GLU A 152 -10.07 -6.96 6.10
N TYR A 153 -9.09 -7.39 6.88
CA TYR A 153 -8.26 -8.55 6.60
C TYR A 153 -8.27 -9.51 7.79
N ASN A 154 -7.87 -10.76 7.55
CA ASN A 154 -7.94 -11.82 8.57
C ASN A 154 -6.66 -11.95 9.40
N GLY A 155 -5.60 -11.22 9.05
CA GLY A 155 -4.34 -11.23 9.78
C GLY A 155 -3.26 -10.43 9.08
N MET A 156 -2.08 -10.37 9.70
CA MET A 156 -0.90 -9.68 9.18
C MET A 156 0.30 -10.61 9.09
N VAL A 157 1.11 -10.44 8.06
CA VAL A 157 2.48 -10.95 7.99
C VAL A 157 3.42 -9.81 8.28
N THR A 158 4.22 -9.94 9.31
CA THR A 158 5.14 -8.90 9.79
C THR A 158 6.60 -9.32 9.62
N ASN A 159 7.50 -8.37 9.84
CA ASN A 159 8.91 -8.70 9.95
C ASN A 159 9.18 -9.51 11.24
N ILE A 160 10.31 -10.20 11.30
CA ILE A 160 10.79 -10.84 12.55
C ILE A 160 10.96 -9.79 13.65
N ASP A 161 10.81 -10.22 14.90
CA ASP A 161 10.79 -9.32 16.06
C ASP A 161 12.06 -8.49 16.21
N SER A 162 13.24 -9.07 15.93
CA SER A 162 14.53 -8.38 15.98
C SER A 162 14.60 -7.16 15.05
N ILE A 163 13.96 -7.24 13.89
CA ILE A 163 13.86 -6.13 12.93
C ILE A 163 12.68 -5.23 13.29
N ASN A 164 11.51 -5.82 13.53
CA ASN A 164 10.27 -5.09 13.75
C ASN A 164 10.34 -4.11 14.92
N ASN A 165 11.03 -4.51 16.00
CA ASN A 165 11.20 -3.69 17.21
C ASN A 165 12.15 -2.50 17.01
N ASN A 166 13.02 -2.57 16.01
CA ASN A 166 14.00 -1.51 15.72
C ASN A 166 13.56 -0.57 14.58
N LEU A 167 12.47 -0.84 13.90
CA LEU A 167 11.89 0.06 12.90
C LEU A 167 11.15 1.23 13.58
N SER A 168 11.30 2.44 13.04
CA SER A 168 10.60 3.64 13.51
C SER A 168 9.09 3.61 13.26
N GLY A 169 8.67 2.85 12.28
CA GLY A 169 7.28 2.61 11.93
C GLY A 169 7.13 1.43 10.96
N VAL A 170 5.93 0.89 10.87
CA VAL A 170 5.61 -0.21 9.95
C VAL A 170 4.26 0.07 9.30
N GLY A 171 4.23 0.07 7.97
CA GLY A 171 3.01 0.34 7.23
C GLY A 171 2.57 -0.81 6.32
N VAL A 172 1.29 -0.86 6.03
CA VAL A 172 0.68 -1.89 5.20
C VAL A 172 0.87 -1.57 3.72
N VAL A 173 1.26 -2.57 2.93
CA VAL A 173 1.40 -2.47 1.46
C VAL A 173 0.37 -3.29 0.70
N SER A 174 -0.51 -4.00 1.40
CA SER A 174 -1.56 -4.80 0.77
C SER A 174 -2.61 -3.93 0.09
N THR A 175 -3.01 -4.35 -1.09
CA THR A 175 -4.07 -3.70 -1.87
C THR A 175 -5.02 -4.75 -2.40
N MET A 176 -6.26 -4.36 -2.62
CA MET A 176 -7.23 -5.16 -3.35
C MET A 176 -7.31 -4.65 -4.79
N PRO A 177 -7.04 -5.50 -5.79
CA PRO A 177 -7.23 -5.12 -7.18
C PRO A 177 -8.71 -4.87 -7.46
N GLU A 178 -8.99 -4.00 -8.41
CA GLU A 178 -10.34 -3.76 -8.89
C GLU A 178 -10.81 -4.92 -9.78
N ILE A 179 -12.05 -4.86 -10.23
CA ILE A 179 -12.72 -5.97 -10.96
C ILE A 179 -11.95 -6.43 -12.23
N ASP A 180 -11.15 -5.54 -12.81
CA ASP A 180 -10.31 -5.85 -13.98
C ASP A 180 -8.89 -6.32 -13.61
N GLY A 181 -8.61 -6.57 -12.33
CA GLY A 181 -7.33 -7.05 -11.83
C GLY A 181 -6.26 -5.97 -11.68
N VAL A 182 -6.57 -4.70 -11.95
CA VAL A 182 -5.62 -3.59 -11.85
C VAL A 182 -5.81 -2.86 -10.51
N THR A 183 -4.73 -2.61 -9.80
CA THR A 183 -4.76 -1.80 -8.58
C THR A 183 -4.58 -0.33 -8.92
N ARG A 184 -5.59 0.50 -8.62
CA ARG A 184 -5.57 1.95 -8.85
C ARG A 184 -5.65 2.76 -7.57
N ARG A 185 -6.06 2.12 -6.49
CA ARG A 185 -6.26 2.76 -5.18
C ARG A 185 -5.58 1.96 -4.10
N ILE A 186 -4.93 2.67 -3.20
CA ILE A 186 -4.32 2.09 -2.01
C ILE A 186 -5.11 2.63 -0.81
N PRO A 187 -5.68 1.75 0.04
CA PRO A 187 -6.37 2.20 1.23
C PRO A 187 -5.37 2.88 2.17
N MET A 188 -5.74 4.03 2.71
CA MET A 188 -4.92 4.75 3.69
C MET A 188 -4.84 3.99 5.02
N LEU A 189 -5.92 3.29 5.37
CA LEU A 189 -6.04 2.44 6.54
C LEU A 189 -6.58 1.06 6.15
N THR A 190 -6.11 0.03 6.85
CA THR A 190 -6.64 -1.32 6.82
C THR A 190 -6.94 -1.76 8.25
N ARG A 191 -7.76 -2.79 8.44
CA ARG A 191 -8.04 -3.32 9.78
C ARG A 191 -7.91 -4.84 9.85
N VAL A 192 -7.60 -5.33 11.04
CA VAL A 192 -7.74 -6.72 11.44
C VAL A 192 -8.57 -6.74 12.73
N GLY A 193 -9.80 -7.22 12.63
CA GLY A 193 -10.76 -7.05 13.69
C GLY A 193 -11.04 -5.57 13.98
N LYS A 194 -10.77 -5.13 15.21
CA LYS A 194 -10.92 -3.73 15.62
C LYS A 194 -9.63 -2.89 15.53
N GLU A 195 -8.50 -3.52 15.24
CA GLU A 195 -7.21 -2.84 15.14
C GLU A 195 -6.98 -2.27 13.77
N MET A 196 -6.57 -1.00 13.70
CA MET A 196 -6.33 -0.26 12.46
C MET A 196 -4.83 -0.11 12.20
N TYR A 197 -4.47 -0.27 10.95
CA TYR A 197 -3.08 -0.21 10.48
C TYR A 197 -2.97 0.78 9.32
N PRO A 198 -2.06 1.75 9.40
CA PRO A 198 -1.83 2.70 8.32
C PRO A 198 -1.15 2.04 7.11
N SER A 199 -1.41 2.58 5.93
CA SER A 199 -0.60 2.27 4.76
C SER A 199 0.84 2.74 4.97
N LEU A 200 1.78 2.15 4.22
CA LEU A 200 3.20 2.52 4.30
C LEU A 200 3.40 4.02 4.02
N SER A 201 2.66 4.59 3.07
CA SER A 201 2.74 6.02 2.75
C SER A 201 2.23 6.89 3.90
N LEU A 202 1.12 6.51 4.53
CA LEU A 202 0.56 7.27 5.65
C LEU A 202 1.50 7.19 6.88
N GLU A 203 2.04 6.00 7.15
CA GLU A 203 2.99 5.82 8.25
C GLU A 203 4.29 6.60 8.02
N THR A 204 4.77 6.66 6.77
CA THR A 204 5.93 7.48 6.41
C THR A 204 5.69 8.96 6.73
N LEU A 205 4.50 9.48 6.38
CA LEU A 205 4.13 10.86 6.70
C LEU A 205 3.97 11.11 8.20
N ARG A 206 3.53 10.11 8.96
CA ARG A 206 3.38 10.22 10.43
C ARG A 206 4.73 10.30 11.14
N VAL A 207 5.73 9.57 10.65
CA VAL A 207 7.07 9.47 11.26
C VAL A 207 7.97 10.62 10.81
N TYR A 208 7.74 11.17 9.59
CA TYR A 208 8.43 12.35 9.07
C TYR A 208 8.05 13.61 9.83
#